data_3311440d0745e6d67a44b3bc735f333f
#
_entry.id   3311440d0745e6d67a44b3bc735f333f
#
_cell.length_a   1.000
_cell.length_b   1.000
_cell.length_c   1.000
_cell.angle_alpha   90.00
_cell.angle_beta   90.00
_cell.angle_gamma   90.00
#
_symmetry.space_group_name_H-M   'P 1'
#
loop_
_entity.id
_entity.type
_entity.pdbx_description
1 polymer ?
#
loop_
_entity_poly.entity_id
_entity_poly.type
_entity_poly.pdbx_seq_one_letter_code
_entity_poly.pdbx_strand_id
1 'polypeptide(L)'
;RYDGPEDAASTRQPERADACRATLERFRHEIATDRLDIVLLHCCTSATWDRDLEVYRDVLSEAQEKKQVGVVGVSCHTLEALKTAAACPWVEVILARINPKGASMDGAPDEVIPVLHQARANGKAILGMKIFGEGKLSGEREACMQFAQENGLLDAMTIGFDTPAQIDDALRLMHRWPAKPLV
;
A
#
# COMPACT_ATOMS: atom_id res chain seq x y z
N ARG A 1 -10.62 1.00 -16.15
CA ARG A 1 -11.44 2.14 -15.67
C ARG A 1 -11.67 1.89 -14.19
N TYR A 2 -11.23 2.77 -13.34
CA TYR A 2 -11.49 2.70 -11.91
C TYR A 2 -12.94 3.14 -11.68
N ASP A 3 -13.79 2.19 -11.35
CA ASP A 3 -15.14 2.48 -10.94
C ASP A 3 -15.09 2.85 -9.46
N GLY A 4 -15.44 4.11 -9.15
CA GLY A 4 -15.36 4.65 -7.80
C GLY A 4 -16.32 3.95 -6.83
N PRO A 5 -16.25 4.27 -5.51
CA PRO A 5 -17.08 3.63 -4.49
C PRO A 5 -18.61 3.71 -4.75
N GLU A 6 -19.06 4.71 -5.49
CA GLU A 6 -20.50 4.90 -5.82
C GLU A 6 -21.02 3.85 -6.81
N ASP A 7 -20.19 3.40 -7.76
CA ASP A 7 -20.56 2.33 -8.71
C ASP A 7 -20.55 0.95 -8.01
N ALA A 8 -19.77 0.81 -6.96
CA ALA A 8 -19.66 -0.42 -6.19
C ALA A 8 -20.94 -0.74 -5.37
N ALA A 9 -21.76 0.25 -5.02
CA ALA A 9 -22.97 0.05 -4.23
C ALA A 9 -24.14 -0.57 -5.02
N SER A 10 -24.12 -0.48 -6.36
CA SER A 10 -25.21 -0.93 -7.22
C SER A 10 -25.08 -2.36 -7.72
N THR A 11 -23.89 -2.95 -7.67
CA THR A 11 -23.65 -4.33 -8.15
C THR A 11 -23.98 -5.33 -7.06
N ARG A 12 -24.69 -6.41 -7.41
CA ARG A 12 -25.02 -7.50 -6.47
C ARG A 12 -23.74 -8.13 -5.92
N GLN A 13 -23.71 -8.45 -4.62
CA GLN A 13 -22.53 -9.03 -3.97
C GLN A 13 -21.89 -10.23 -4.70
N PRO A 14 -22.67 -11.21 -5.22
CA PRO A 14 -22.11 -12.32 -6.01
C PRO A 14 -21.38 -11.87 -7.27
N GLU A 15 -21.91 -10.89 -8.00
CA GLU A 15 -21.30 -10.36 -9.24
C GLU A 15 -19.96 -9.67 -8.93
N ARG A 16 -19.86 -8.99 -7.79
CA ARG A 16 -18.62 -8.36 -7.31
C ARG A 16 -17.56 -9.40 -6.93
N ALA A 17 -17.97 -10.48 -6.26
CA ALA A 17 -17.10 -11.60 -5.92
C ALA A 17 -16.54 -12.27 -7.18
N ASP A 18 -17.39 -12.55 -8.18
CA ASP A 18 -16.98 -13.18 -9.43
C ASP A 18 -16.06 -12.27 -10.26
N ALA A 19 -16.33 -10.97 -10.31
CA ALA A 19 -15.45 -9.99 -10.94
C ALA A 19 -14.07 -9.93 -10.26
N CYS A 20 -14.02 -10.03 -8.93
CA CYS A 20 -12.78 -10.09 -8.18
C CYS A 20 -11.98 -11.36 -8.49
N ARG A 21 -12.61 -12.54 -8.48
CA ARG A 21 -11.98 -13.81 -8.86
C ARG A 21 -11.43 -13.76 -10.28
N ALA A 22 -12.22 -13.27 -11.24
CA ALA A 22 -11.79 -13.13 -12.63
C ALA A 22 -10.59 -12.16 -12.75
N THR A 23 -10.55 -11.11 -11.95
CA THR A 23 -9.43 -10.16 -11.92
C THR A 23 -8.15 -10.80 -11.39
N LEU A 24 -8.23 -11.59 -10.32
CA LEU A 24 -7.07 -12.34 -9.78
C LEU A 24 -6.53 -13.35 -10.80
N GLU A 25 -7.43 -14.08 -11.47
CA GLU A 25 -7.04 -15.02 -12.52
C GLU A 25 -6.36 -14.31 -13.69
N ARG A 26 -6.92 -13.18 -14.14
CA ARG A 26 -6.32 -12.35 -15.19
C ARG A 26 -4.92 -11.87 -14.79
N PHE A 27 -4.72 -11.37 -13.58
CA PHE A 27 -3.41 -10.93 -13.13
C PHE A 27 -2.38 -12.05 -13.13
N ARG A 28 -2.75 -13.24 -12.63
CA ARG A 28 -1.87 -14.41 -12.64
C ARG A 28 -1.48 -14.80 -14.06
N HIS A 29 -2.44 -14.79 -14.99
CA HIS A 29 -2.19 -15.07 -16.39
C HIS A 29 -1.29 -14.01 -17.05
N GLU A 30 -1.58 -12.71 -16.85
CA GLU A 30 -0.82 -11.60 -17.48
C GLU A 30 0.64 -11.56 -17.05
N ILE A 31 0.94 -11.88 -15.80
CA ILE A 31 2.32 -11.92 -15.30
C ILE A 31 2.93 -13.33 -15.28
N ALA A 32 2.24 -14.31 -15.87
CA ALA A 32 2.68 -15.70 -15.99
C ALA A 32 3.12 -16.33 -14.66
N THR A 33 2.28 -16.22 -13.62
CA THR A 33 2.54 -16.78 -12.29
C THR A 33 1.36 -17.57 -11.76
N ASP A 34 1.62 -18.61 -10.99
CA ASP A 34 0.58 -19.37 -10.28
C ASP A 34 0.18 -18.71 -8.95
N ARG A 35 1.00 -17.76 -8.44
CA ARG A 35 0.78 -17.10 -7.17
C ARG A 35 1.13 -15.61 -7.24
N LEU A 36 0.25 -14.78 -6.70
CA LEU A 36 0.51 -13.36 -6.43
C LEU A 36 1.07 -13.22 -5.02
N ASP A 37 2.27 -12.67 -4.85
CA ASP A 37 2.90 -12.56 -3.53
C ASP A 37 2.15 -11.61 -2.63
N ILE A 38 1.73 -10.45 -3.15
CA ILE A 38 1.01 -9.42 -2.41
C ILE A 38 -0.18 -8.94 -3.26
N VAL A 39 -1.37 -8.91 -2.66
CA VAL A 39 -2.57 -8.30 -3.27
C VAL A 39 -3.17 -7.28 -2.33
N LEU A 40 -3.45 -6.08 -2.87
CA LEU A 40 -3.96 -4.95 -2.10
C LEU A 40 -5.35 -4.54 -2.60
N LEU A 41 -6.29 -4.32 -1.68
CA LEU A 41 -7.46 -3.52 -1.96
C LEU A 41 -7.01 -2.07 -2.16
N HIS A 42 -7.30 -1.52 -3.34
CA HIS A 42 -6.77 -0.23 -3.76
C HIS A 42 -7.71 0.92 -3.38
N CYS A 43 -7.12 2.07 -3.02
CA CYS A 43 -7.84 3.32 -2.77
C CYS A 43 -8.90 3.24 -1.66
N CYS A 44 -8.60 2.65 -0.51
CA CYS A 44 -9.49 2.72 0.64
C CYS A 44 -9.57 4.17 1.16
N THR A 45 -10.76 4.77 1.09
CA THR A 45 -11.01 6.17 1.47
C THR A 45 -11.98 6.32 2.64
N SER A 46 -12.82 5.32 2.90
CA SER A 46 -13.80 5.31 3.98
C SER A 46 -13.19 4.78 5.27
N ALA A 47 -13.60 5.32 6.43
CA ALA A 47 -13.29 4.75 7.75
C ALA A 47 -13.91 3.36 7.94
N THR A 48 -14.89 2.99 7.12
CA THR A 48 -15.63 1.72 7.18
C THR A 48 -15.30 0.77 6.03
N TRP A 49 -14.21 1.04 5.29
CA TRP A 49 -13.82 0.25 4.13
C TRP A 49 -13.72 -1.26 4.44
N ASP A 50 -13.36 -1.61 5.65
CA ASP A 50 -13.24 -2.99 6.11
C ASP A 50 -14.57 -3.75 6.06
N ARG A 51 -15.70 -3.08 6.26
CA ARG A 51 -17.05 -3.60 6.10
C ARG A 51 -17.57 -3.41 4.66
N ASP A 52 -17.35 -2.22 4.10
CA ASP A 52 -17.85 -1.85 2.77
C ASP A 52 -17.26 -2.76 1.66
N LEU A 53 -16.03 -3.26 1.87
CA LEU A 53 -15.30 -4.13 0.95
C LEU A 53 -15.22 -5.59 1.43
N GLU A 54 -16.09 -6.03 2.33
CA GLU A 54 -16.10 -7.38 2.90
C GLU A 54 -16.09 -8.46 1.81
N VAL A 55 -16.92 -8.33 0.79
CA VAL A 55 -17.00 -9.29 -0.31
C VAL A 55 -15.65 -9.51 -1.03
N TYR A 56 -14.84 -8.47 -1.16
CA TYR A 56 -13.51 -8.58 -1.76
C TYR A 56 -12.51 -9.19 -0.79
N ARG A 57 -12.61 -8.88 0.51
CA ARG A 57 -11.79 -9.48 1.56
C ARG A 57 -12.01 -10.99 1.63
N ASP A 58 -13.27 -11.44 1.54
CA ASP A 58 -13.63 -12.86 1.55
C ASP A 58 -13.02 -13.58 0.34
N VAL A 59 -13.12 -13.01 -0.87
CA VAL A 59 -12.50 -13.58 -2.07
C VAL A 59 -10.97 -13.65 -1.94
N LEU A 60 -10.33 -12.63 -1.37
CA LEU A 60 -8.89 -12.63 -1.16
C LEU A 60 -8.46 -13.64 -0.10
N SER A 61 -9.23 -13.80 0.97
CA SER A 61 -9.00 -14.83 2.00
C SER A 61 -9.12 -16.23 1.41
N GLU A 62 -10.16 -16.50 0.60
CA GLU A 62 -10.31 -17.75 -0.14
C GLU A 62 -9.10 -18.02 -1.07
N ALA A 63 -8.60 -16.98 -1.75
CA ALA A 63 -7.44 -17.10 -2.62
C ALA A 63 -6.13 -17.37 -1.84
N GLN A 64 -5.99 -16.83 -0.61
CA GLN A 64 -4.88 -17.18 0.30
C GLN A 64 -4.95 -18.64 0.75
N GLU A 65 -6.11 -19.13 1.16
CA GLU A 65 -6.32 -20.55 1.52
C GLU A 65 -5.91 -21.48 0.37
N LYS A 66 -6.24 -21.10 -0.87
CA LYS A 66 -5.86 -21.80 -2.11
C LYS A 66 -4.39 -21.59 -2.51
N LYS A 67 -3.62 -20.82 -1.75
CA LYS A 67 -2.22 -20.45 -2.03
C LYS A 67 -2.01 -19.71 -3.36
N GLN A 68 -3.06 -19.11 -3.90
CA GLN A 68 -3.03 -18.27 -5.10
C GLN A 68 -2.56 -16.84 -4.78
N VAL A 69 -2.77 -16.39 -3.54
CA VAL A 69 -2.31 -15.12 -2.98
C VAL A 69 -1.43 -15.40 -1.77
N GLY A 70 -0.34 -14.67 -1.62
CA GLY A 70 0.57 -14.76 -0.47
C GLY A 70 0.04 -13.98 0.71
N VAL A 71 0.17 -12.66 0.68
CA VAL A 71 -0.31 -11.75 1.71
C VAL A 71 -1.33 -10.77 1.15
N VAL A 72 -2.25 -10.34 1.99
CA VAL A 72 -3.29 -9.38 1.63
C VAL A 72 -3.14 -8.07 2.39
N GLY A 73 -3.61 -7.01 1.80
CA GLY A 73 -3.54 -5.71 2.45
C GLY A 73 -4.31 -4.62 1.71
N VAL A 74 -3.92 -3.40 1.96
CA VAL A 74 -4.62 -2.21 1.45
C VAL A 74 -3.67 -1.10 1.05
N SER A 75 -4.13 -0.22 0.13
CA SER A 75 -3.60 1.13 0.00
C SER A 75 -4.67 2.13 0.43
N CYS A 76 -4.34 2.99 1.38
CA CYS A 76 -5.25 3.99 1.92
C CYS A 76 -5.06 5.34 1.25
N HIS A 77 -6.14 6.14 1.22
CA HIS A 77 -6.14 7.49 0.65
C HIS A 77 -6.79 8.53 1.56
N THR A 78 -6.99 8.19 2.84
CA THR A 78 -7.37 9.09 3.93
C THR A 78 -6.76 8.59 5.25
N LEU A 79 -6.56 9.51 6.19
CA LEU A 79 -6.04 9.16 7.52
C LEU A 79 -7.00 8.20 8.27
N GLU A 80 -8.31 8.38 8.11
CA GLU A 80 -9.30 7.52 8.76
C GLU A 80 -9.28 6.09 8.20
N ALA A 81 -9.13 5.94 6.86
CA ALA A 81 -8.95 4.61 6.27
C ALA A 81 -7.64 3.95 6.74
N LEU A 82 -6.57 4.73 6.90
CA LEU A 82 -5.29 4.25 7.39
C LEU A 82 -5.38 3.79 8.85
N LYS A 83 -6.10 4.52 9.71
CA LYS A 83 -6.36 4.12 11.12
C LYS A 83 -7.12 2.79 11.17
N THR A 84 -8.15 2.64 10.34
CA THR A 84 -8.88 1.36 10.22
C THR A 84 -7.96 0.23 9.76
N ALA A 85 -7.10 0.48 8.76
CA ALA A 85 -6.14 -0.52 8.28
C ALA A 85 -5.14 -0.94 9.36
N ALA A 86 -4.63 0.00 10.14
CA ALA A 86 -3.71 -0.27 11.23
C ALA A 86 -4.32 -1.17 12.31
N ALA A 87 -5.64 -1.04 12.56
CA ALA A 87 -6.36 -1.81 13.56
C ALA A 87 -6.95 -3.14 13.02
N CYS A 88 -7.23 -3.26 11.72
CA CYS A 88 -7.92 -4.40 11.13
C CYS A 88 -7.04 -5.67 11.11
N PRO A 89 -7.42 -6.77 11.79
CA PRO A 89 -6.62 -8.00 11.83
C PRO A 89 -6.42 -8.67 10.47
N TRP A 90 -7.34 -8.47 9.53
CA TRP A 90 -7.25 -9.03 8.17
C TRP A 90 -6.10 -8.43 7.37
N VAL A 91 -5.69 -7.19 7.66
CA VAL A 91 -4.61 -6.51 6.94
C VAL A 91 -3.26 -7.04 7.39
N GLU A 92 -2.48 -7.59 6.47
CA GLU A 92 -1.11 -8.05 6.71
C GLU A 92 -0.08 -7.03 6.23
N VAL A 93 -0.43 -6.24 5.17
CA VAL A 93 0.46 -5.24 4.59
C VAL A 93 -0.29 -3.96 4.25
N ILE A 94 0.34 -2.81 4.51
CA ILE A 94 -0.19 -1.48 4.19
C ILE A 94 0.75 -0.81 3.19
N LEU A 95 0.24 -0.38 2.04
CA LEU A 95 0.94 0.50 1.12
C LEU A 95 0.62 1.95 1.52
N ALA A 96 1.57 2.59 2.21
CA ALA A 96 1.40 3.89 2.85
C ALA A 96 2.13 5.01 2.11
N ARG A 97 1.49 6.17 2.00
CA ARG A 97 2.10 7.39 1.49
C ARG A 97 2.95 8.01 2.58
N ILE A 98 4.25 8.18 2.32
CA ILE A 98 5.18 8.66 3.33
C ILE A 98 6.32 9.49 2.75
N ASN A 99 6.52 10.70 3.29
CA ASN A 99 7.65 11.57 3.01
C ASN A 99 7.76 12.64 4.11
N PRO A 100 8.88 13.37 4.22
CA PRO A 100 9.09 14.31 5.34
C PRO A 100 8.23 15.57 5.28
N LYS A 101 7.57 15.87 4.16
CA LYS A 101 6.82 17.12 3.95
C LYS A 101 5.29 16.95 3.92
N GLY A 102 4.78 15.72 4.03
CA GLY A 102 3.36 15.46 3.91
C GLY A 102 2.80 15.59 2.49
N ALA A 103 3.65 15.76 1.49
CA ALA A 103 3.22 15.95 0.10
C ALA A 103 2.53 14.70 -0.44
N SER A 104 1.25 14.82 -0.83
CA SER A 104 0.40 13.70 -1.28
C SER A 104 0.28 12.56 -0.26
N MET A 105 0.40 12.83 1.03
CA MET A 105 0.14 11.90 2.13
C MET A 105 -1.34 11.92 2.55
N ASP A 106 -1.72 10.98 3.39
CA ASP A 106 -3.08 10.81 3.90
C ASP A 106 -3.41 11.74 5.09
N GLY A 107 -2.43 12.49 5.56
CA GLY A 107 -2.45 13.49 6.61
C GLY A 107 -1.06 14.09 6.78
N ALA A 108 -0.87 14.95 7.78
CA ALA A 108 0.44 15.47 8.11
C ALA A 108 1.36 14.33 8.62
N PRO A 109 2.70 14.44 8.45
CA PRO A 109 3.61 13.38 8.91
C PRO A 109 3.47 13.02 10.39
N ASP A 110 3.22 14.01 11.26
CA ASP A 110 3.00 13.85 12.69
C ASP A 110 1.66 13.15 13.04
N GLU A 111 0.72 13.08 12.11
CA GLU A 111 -0.52 12.31 12.24
C GLU A 111 -0.36 10.88 11.67
N VAL A 112 0.30 10.75 10.51
CA VAL A 112 0.43 9.47 9.79
C VAL A 112 1.44 8.55 10.47
N ILE A 113 2.62 9.06 10.87
CA ILE A 113 3.70 8.24 11.45
C ILE A 113 3.26 7.47 12.69
N PRO A 114 2.55 8.07 13.68
CA PRO A 114 2.05 7.31 14.84
C PRO A 114 1.11 6.16 14.45
N VAL A 115 0.28 6.33 13.42
CA VAL A 115 -0.61 5.26 12.94
C VAL A 115 0.19 4.12 12.31
N LEU A 116 1.27 4.44 11.58
CA LEU A 116 2.16 3.42 11.02
C LEU A 116 2.94 2.67 12.11
N HIS A 117 3.38 3.34 13.18
CA HIS A 117 3.96 2.67 14.36
C HIS A 117 2.95 1.71 14.99
N GLN A 118 1.69 2.12 15.14
CA GLN A 118 0.64 1.23 15.63
C GLN A 118 0.44 0.03 14.71
N ALA A 119 0.43 0.24 13.39
CA ALA A 119 0.33 -0.84 12.42
C ALA A 119 1.49 -1.84 12.57
N ARG A 120 2.73 -1.36 12.73
CA ARG A 120 3.91 -2.20 13.01
C ARG A 120 3.73 -3.00 14.31
N ALA A 121 3.34 -2.34 15.39
CA ALA A 121 3.09 -3.00 16.69
C ALA A 121 2.01 -4.09 16.59
N ASN A 122 1.07 -3.96 15.65
CA ASN A 122 0.06 -4.96 15.31
C ASN A 122 0.56 -6.02 14.30
N GLY A 123 1.87 -6.08 14.02
CA GLY A 123 2.50 -7.09 13.18
C GLY A 123 2.36 -6.89 11.67
N LYS A 124 1.98 -5.69 11.20
CA LYS A 124 1.78 -5.41 9.78
C LYS A 124 3.07 -4.99 9.09
N ALA A 125 3.29 -5.46 7.86
CA ALA A 125 4.33 -4.93 6.99
C ALA A 125 3.89 -3.57 6.38
N ILE A 126 4.86 -2.68 6.14
CA ILE A 126 4.61 -1.36 5.56
C ILE A 126 5.46 -1.17 4.33
N LEU A 127 4.78 -0.97 3.19
CA LEU A 127 5.40 -0.58 1.93
C LEU A 127 5.23 0.93 1.77
N GLY A 128 6.34 1.67 1.63
CA GLY A 128 6.30 3.11 1.42
C GLY A 128 6.03 3.47 -0.04
N MET A 129 5.14 4.42 -0.28
CA MET A 129 4.95 5.04 -1.59
C MET A 129 4.94 6.56 -1.49
N LYS A 130 4.98 7.25 -2.61
CA LYS A 130 5.02 8.72 -2.70
C LYS A 130 6.20 9.32 -1.96
N ILE A 131 7.33 8.61 -1.91
CA ILE A 131 8.57 9.03 -1.24
C ILE A 131 9.01 10.42 -1.70
N PHE A 132 8.87 10.72 -3.00
CA PHE A 132 9.17 12.03 -3.58
C PHE A 132 7.91 12.88 -3.84
N GLY A 133 6.79 12.63 -3.10
CA GLY A 133 5.58 13.44 -3.14
C GLY A 133 4.96 13.56 -4.54
N GLU A 134 4.97 12.49 -5.37
CA GLU A 134 4.52 12.54 -6.78
C GLU A 134 5.33 13.56 -7.63
N GLY A 135 6.62 13.63 -7.42
CA GLY A 135 7.50 14.55 -8.11
C GLY A 135 7.59 15.95 -7.49
N LYS A 136 6.68 16.32 -6.57
CA LYS A 136 6.69 17.64 -5.90
C LYS A 136 7.97 17.89 -5.08
N LEU A 137 8.61 16.80 -4.62
CA LEU A 137 9.83 16.82 -3.82
C LEU A 137 11.07 16.36 -4.60
N SER A 138 11.02 16.39 -5.92
CA SER A 138 12.14 15.98 -6.78
C SER A 138 13.44 16.77 -6.54
N GLY A 139 13.34 18.01 -6.06
CA GLY A 139 14.49 18.82 -5.63
C GLY A 139 15.06 18.45 -4.25
N GLU A 140 14.32 17.67 -3.45
CA GLU A 140 14.67 17.31 -2.07
C GLU A 140 14.90 15.79 -1.92
N ARG A 141 15.30 15.10 -3.01
CA ARG A 141 15.39 13.63 -3.07
C ARG A 141 16.24 13.02 -1.95
N GLU A 142 17.36 13.67 -1.62
CA GLU A 142 18.25 13.18 -0.57
C GLU A 142 17.55 13.19 0.80
N ALA A 143 16.92 14.28 1.18
CA ALA A 143 16.18 14.38 2.43
C ALA A 143 15.00 13.39 2.49
N CYS A 144 14.29 13.19 1.37
CA CYS A 144 13.21 12.23 1.29
C CYS A 144 13.71 10.78 1.43
N MET A 145 14.82 10.43 0.77
CA MET A 145 15.39 9.09 0.87
C MET A 145 15.95 8.83 2.27
N GLN A 146 16.69 9.78 2.84
CA GLN A 146 17.18 9.69 4.21
C GLN A 146 16.04 9.45 5.20
N PHE A 147 14.98 10.25 5.11
CA PHE A 147 13.79 10.10 5.95
C PHE A 147 13.16 8.71 5.78
N ALA A 148 12.97 8.23 4.53
CA ALA A 148 12.37 6.94 4.27
C ALA A 148 13.21 5.77 4.82
N GLN A 149 14.54 5.87 4.75
CA GLN A 149 15.47 4.84 5.22
C GLN A 149 15.66 4.87 6.75
N GLU A 150 15.60 6.05 7.36
CA GLU A 150 15.93 6.22 8.77
C GLU A 150 14.73 6.17 9.73
N ASN A 151 13.49 6.14 9.22
CA ASN A 151 12.30 6.13 10.11
C ASN A 151 12.06 4.78 10.81
N GLY A 152 12.68 3.68 10.35
CA GLY A 152 12.52 2.35 10.94
C GLY A 152 11.12 1.72 10.74
N LEU A 153 10.32 2.25 9.82
CA LEU A 153 8.93 1.81 9.57
C LEU A 153 8.78 0.93 8.34
N LEU A 154 9.57 1.19 7.29
CA LEU A 154 9.32 0.62 5.97
C LEU A 154 10.04 -0.69 5.75
N ASP A 155 9.31 -1.73 5.35
CA ASP A 155 9.88 -2.99 4.87
C ASP A 155 10.44 -2.86 3.44
N ALA A 156 9.78 -2.03 2.62
CA ALA A 156 10.20 -1.72 1.26
C ALA A 156 9.60 -0.40 0.78
N MET A 157 10.05 0.08 -0.37
CA MET A 157 9.54 1.29 -1.02
C MET A 157 9.19 1.01 -2.48
N THR A 158 8.14 1.66 -2.97
CA THR A 158 7.83 1.73 -4.39
C THR A 158 8.03 3.16 -4.90
N ILE A 159 8.88 3.32 -5.92
CA ILE A 159 9.24 4.61 -6.49
C ILE A 159 9.15 4.50 -8.01
N GLY A 160 8.42 5.43 -8.65
CA GLY A 160 8.39 5.55 -10.10
C GLY A 160 9.57 6.35 -10.61
N PHE A 161 10.12 5.95 -11.77
CA PHE A 161 11.23 6.62 -12.44
C PHE A 161 10.93 6.80 -13.92
N ASP A 162 11.35 7.93 -14.49
CA ASP A 162 11.21 8.24 -15.92
C ASP A 162 12.48 7.85 -16.71
N THR A 163 13.64 7.78 -16.05
CA THR A 163 14.93 7.50 -16.67
C THR A 163 15.79 6.56 -15.83
N PRO A 164 16.68 5.77 -16.47
CA PRO A 164 17.66 4.94 -15.76
C PRO A 164 18.55 5.75 -14.79
N ALA A 165 18.92 6.99 -15.16
CA ALA A 165 19.74 7.84 -14.30
C ALA A 165 19.08 8.16 -12.95
N GLN A 166 17.74 8.27 -12.92
CA GLN A 166 16.98 8.46 -11.67
C GLN A 166 17.04 7.20 -10.79
N ILE A 167 17.06 6.01 -11.39
CA ILE A 167 17.25 4.73 -10.65
C ILE A 167 18.63 4.70 -10.02
N ASP A 168 19.68 5.01 -10.80
CA ASP A 168 21.05 5.04 -10.31
C ASP A 168 21.23 6.04 -9.16
N ASP A 169 20.63 7.24 -9.28
CA ASP A 169 20.62 8.24 -8.21
C ASP A 169 19.92 7.74 -6.94
N ALA A 170 18.75 7.10 -7.09
CA ALA A 170 18.02 6.54 -5.95
C ALA A 170 18.82 5.43 -5.25
N LEU A 171 19.44 4.52 -6.00
CA LEU A 171 20.31 3.47 -5.46
C LEU A 171 21.51 4.06 -4.72
N ARG A 172 22.15 5.11 -5.29
CA ARG A 172 23.24 5.83 -4.63
C ARG A 172 22.81 6.44 -3.29
N LEU A 173 21.61 7.04 -3.24
CA LEU A 173 21.05 7.60 -2.01
C LEU A 173 20.73 6.52 -0.99
N MET A 174 20.20 5.37 -1.40
CA MET A 174 19.96 4.23 -0.51
C MET A 174 21.24 3.70 0.11
N HIS A 175 22.34 3.62 -0.65
CA HIS A 175 23.65 3.24 -0.11
C HIS A 175 24.20 4.29 0.86
N ARG A 176 23.98 5.56 0.60
CA ARG A 176 24.42 6.65 1.48
C ARG A 176 23.67 6.68 2.81
N TRP A 177 22.39 6.35 2.78
CA TRP A 177 21.50 6.33 3.93
C TRP A 177 20.91 4.91 4.10
N PRO A 178 21.68 3.98 4.70
CA PRO A 178 21.20 2.61 4.87
C PRO A 178 19.98 2.57 5.79
N ALA A 179 19.06 1.63 5.49
CA ALA A 179 17.84 1.46 6.28
C ALA A 179 18.17 1.19 7.75
N LYS A 180 17.49 1.88 8.65
CA LYS A 180 17.52 1.56 10.08
C LYS A 180 16.71 0.30 10.36
N PRO A 181 17.06 -0.44 11.44
CA PRO A 181 16.24 -1.55 11.88
C PRO A 181 14.78 -1.13 12.08
N LEU A 182 13.87 -2.05 11.78
CA LEU A 182 12.43 -1.85 11.98
C LEU A 182 12.12 -1.78 13.50
N VAL A 183 11.21 -0.89 13.87
CA VAL A 183 10.79 -0.64 15.26
C VAL A 183 9.36 -1.10 15.50
#